data_7a23c79ed1e40eb56d9bfef9610cea2b
#
_entry.id   7a23c79ed1e40eb56d9bfef9610cea2b
#
_cell.length_a   1.000
_cell.length_b   1.000
_cell.length_c   1.000
_cell.angle_alpha   90.00
_cell.angle_beta   90.00
_cell.angle_gamma   90.00
#
_symmetry.space_group_name_H-M   'P 1'
#
loop_
_entity.id
_entity.type
_entity.pdbx_description
1 polymer ?
#
loop_
_entity_poly.entity_id
_entity_poly.type
_entity_poly.pdbx_seq_one_letter_code
_entity_poly.pdbx_strand_id
1 'polypeptide(L)'
;MATPLLSSLFSSLPLAVQMGRLVPAGPFRILLRTTGHKFRPPRPSQFTPAICHRQDALLARGAAGPHQLATVRLEARAGPVPTIVLGGFVPDATEAVFLLRGMLLRAGSLYYFNYPRRGFSSDLLYAQLSDLVDELNLRHGRPPVILAISFGAGLLLEWLKRTRRQENQPNLRGLVLVSPVACVEDLLPPGETRPSTLLGRALKPYLEAGSAVDPRLVEKSRTIFQKMFEAGAQNKEALRTILGRAELQDLRSAVRETIQQIDFQGACERIQSLRQLEAPAADAGTAVQPLADVPTLILYAEKEDAVLAERSPTRRLLAHTPAAWFPQGEHRLVTRRQGSPVQHASLIFHGADFQPPIAQFYERLKSRKARQAA
;
A
#
# COMPACT_ATOMS: atom_id res chain seq x y z
N MET A 1 -12.37 -31.12 -42.67
CA MET A 1 -13.64 -31.07 -41.94
C MET A 1 -13.44 -30.18 -40.69
N ALA A 2 -13.81 -28.93 -40.79
CA ALA A 2 -13.65 -27.96 -39.69
C ALA A 2 -14.96 -27.93 -38.88
N THR A 3 -14.81 -28.07 -37.61
CA THR A 3 -15.87 -28.27 -36.60
C THR A 3 -16.81 -27.08 -36.45
N PRO A 4 -18.11 -27.27 -36.30
CA PRO A 4 -19.13 -26.24 -36.21
C PRO A 4 -19.27 -25.57 -34.82
N LEU A 5 -18.27 -25.65 -33.95
CA LEU A 5 -18.34 -25.17 -32.57
C LEU A 5 -18.03 -23.65 -32.39
N LEU A 6 -17.45 -23.00 -33.38
CA LEU A 6 -17.13 -21.56 -33.29
C LEU A 6 -18.27 -20.65 -33.75
N SER A 7 -19.18 -21.15 -34.58
CA SER A 7 -20.32 -20.34 -35.06
C SER A 7 -21.44 -20.15 -34.03
N SER A 8 -21.55 -21.05 -33.05
CA SER A 8 -22.58 -20.95 -32.00
C SER A 8 -22.24 -19.96 -30.89
N LEU A 9 -20.97 -19.61 -30.73
CA LEU A 9 -20.51 -18.62 -29.73
C LEU A 9 -20.79 -17.16 -30.15
N PHE A 10 -20.80 -16.91 -31.47
CA PHE A 10 -21.08 -15.55 -31.99
C PHE A 10 -22.57 -15.23 -32.10
N SER A 11 -23.45 -16.21 -32.22
CA SER A 11 -24.89 -16.02 -32.26
C SER A 11 -25.51 -15.70 -30.91
N SER A 12 -24.82 -15.97 -29.80
CA SER A 12 -25.29 -15.67 -28.42
C SER A 12 -24.82 -14.28 -27.88
N LEU A 13 -23.94 -13.57 -28.58
CA LEU A 13 -23.47 -12.25 -28.17
C LEU A 13 -24.59 -11.19 -28.04
N PRO A 14 -25.58 -11.11 -28.96
CA PRO A 14 -26.68 -10.14 -28.81
C PRO A 14 -27.59 -10.46 -27.62
N LEU A 15 -27.77 -11.74 -27.29
CA LEU A 15 -28.58 -12.16 -26.13
C LEU A 15 -27.89 -11.80 -24.81
N ALA A 16 -26.58 -11.98 -24.73
CA ALA A 16 -25.79 -11.58 -23.55
C ALA A 16 -25.83 -10.07 -23.31
N VAL A 17 -25.83 -9.25 -24.37
CA VAL A 17 -25.95 -7.79 -24.29
C VAL A 17 -27.35 -7.34 -23.89
N GLN A 18 -28.40 -8.03 -24.36
CA GLN A 18 -29.78 -7.77 -23.94
C GLN A 18 -30.06 -8.23 -22.50
N MET A 19 -29.52 -9.37 -22.08
CA MET A 19 -29.62 -9.82 -20.69
C MET A 19 -28.87 -8.91 -19.71
N GLY A 20 -27.78 -8.27 -20.13
CA GLY A 20 -27.06 -7.29 -19.34
C GLY A 20 -27.86 -6.02 -19.00
N ARG A 21 -28.95 -5.74 -19.73
CA ARG A 21 -29.88 -4.63 -19.43
C ARG A 21 -30.96 -4.99 -18.43
N LEU A 22 -31.25 -6.29 -18.26
CA LEU A 22 -32.31 -6.81 -17.38
C LEU A 22 -31.77 -7.31 -16.02
N VAL A 23 -30.46 -7.56 -15.90
CA VAL A 23 -29.84 -8.02 -14.65
C VAL A 23 -29.14 -6.84 -13.98
N PRO A 24 -29.31 -6.65 -12.65
CA PRO A 24 -28.54 -5.65 -11.90
C PRO A 24 -27.06 -5.75 -12.24
N ALA A 25 -26.42 -4.61 -12.55
CA ALA A 25 -25.05 -4.59 -13.09
C ALA A 25 -24.00 -5.30 -12.20
N GLY A 26 -24.28 -5.45 -10.91
CA GLY A 26 -23.42 -6.11 -9.95
C GLY A 26 -23.24 -7.63 -10.21
N PRO A 27 -24.31 -8.43 -10.19
CA PRO A 27 -24.25 -9.88 -10.39
C PRO A 27 -23.67 -10.27 -11.76
N PHE A 28 -23.99 -9.51 -12.81
CA PHE A 28 -23.46 -9.76 -14.15
C PHE A 28 -21.96 -9.46 -14.26
N ARG A 29 -21.50 -8.38 -13.64
CA ARG A 29 -20.05 -8.07 -13.54
C ARG A 29 -19.30 -9.15 -12.78
N ILE A 30 -19.88 -9.68 -11.71
CA ILE A 30 -19.28 -10.77 -10.93
C ILE A 30 -19.21 -12.04 -11.77
N LEU A 31 -20.28 -12.38 -12.51
CA LEU A 31 -20.29 -13.55 -13.38
C LEU A 31 -19.22 -13.47 -14.47
N LEU A 32 -19.12 -12.35 -15.16
CA LEU A 32 -18.09 -12.11 -16.18
C LEU A 32 -16.69 -12.16 -15.56
N ARG A 33 -16.51 -11.60 -14.38
CA ARG A 33 -15.24 -11.59 -13.68
C ARG A 33 -14.84 -12.97 -13.19
N THR A 34 -15.78 -13.73 -12.63
CA THR A 34 -15.56 -15.12 -12.20
C THR A 34 -15.22 -16.04 -13.38
N THR A 35 -15.86 -15.81 -14.53
CA THR A 35 -15.53 -16.54 -15.76
C THR A 35 -14.16 -16.14 -16.32
N GLY A 36 -13.82 -14.84 -16.29
CA GLY A 36 -12.51 -14.33 -16.68
C GLY A 36 -11.38 -14.79 -15.75
N HIS A 37 -11.66 -15.00 -14.47
CA HIS A 37 -10.67 -15.49 -13.50
C HIS A 37 -10.19 -16.92 -13.83
N LYS A 38 -11.04 -17.75 -14.41
CA LYS A 38 -10.61 -19.07 -14.91
C LYS A 38 -9.55 -19.00 -16.01
N PHE A 39 -9.47 -17.89 -16.75
CA PHE A 39 -8.42 -17.60 -17.72
C PHE A 39 -7.19 -16.92 -17.11
N ARG A 40 -7.11 -16.80 -15.79
CA ARG A 40 -6.04 -16.20 -14.98
C ARG A 40 -5.52 -14.88 -15.56
N PRO A 41 -5.88 -13.74 -14.98
CA PRO A 41 -5.22 -12.49 -15.35
C PRO A 41 -3.71 -12.66 -15.18
N PRO A 42 -2.88 -12.03 -16.03
CA PRO A 42 -1.43 -12.12 -15.91
C PRO A 42 -1.02 -11.67 -14.51
N ARG A 43 -0.26 -12.53 -13.81
CA ARG A 43 0.31 -12.17 -12.51
C ARG A 43 1.34 -11.07 -12.74
N PRO A 44 1.50 -10.11 -11.81
CA PRO A 44 2.58 -9.14 -11.91
C PRO A 44 3.92 -9.85 -12.11
N SER A 45 4.68 -9.47 -13.15
CA SER A 45 5.99 -10.04 -13.42
C SER A 45 7.04 -9.48 -12.47
N GLN A 46 8.09 -10.23 -12.19
CA GLN A 46 9.24 -9.66 -11.50
C GLN A 46 9.86 -8.56 -12.36
N PHE A 47 10.23 -7.47 -11.74
CA PHE A 47 10.88 -6.33 -12.40
C PHE A 47 12.23 -6.08 -11.75
N THR A 48 13.25 -5.94 -12.58
CA THR A 48 14.59 -5.53 -12.16
C THR A 48 14.87 -4.19 -12.83
N PRO A 49 15.03 -3.10 -12.04
CA PRO A 49 15.42 -1.81 -12.58
C PRO A 49 16.78 -1.92 -13.29
N ALA A 50 16.98 -1.16 -14.35
CA ALA A 50 18.29 -1.06 -14.99
C ALA A 50 19.17 -0.02 -14.27
N ILE A 51 18.58 0.88 -13.50
CA ILE A 51 19.29 1.78 -12.59
C ILE A 51 19.33 1.14 -11.21
N CYS A 52 20.51 0.72 -10.75
CA CYS A 52 20.74 0.00 -9.50
C CYS A 52 21.89 0.57 -8.66
N HIS A 53 22.36 1.77 -8.96
CA HIS A 53 23.62 2.31 -8.41
C HIS A 53 23.66 2.36 -6.88
N ARG A 54 22.56 2.79 -6.24
CA ARG A 54 22.53 2.95 -4.79
C ARG A 54 22.43 1.61 -4.08
N GLN A 55 21.59 0.71 -4.57
CA GLN A 55 21.46 -0.63 -4.01
C GLN A 55 22.75 -1.44 -4.21
N ASP A 56 23.40 -1.36 -5.37
CA ASP A 56 24.64 -2.05 -5.65
C ASP A 56 25.78 -1.55 -4.76
N ALA A 57 25.84 -0.23 -4.51
CA ALA A 57 26.81 0.36 -3.61
C ALA A 57 26.64 -0.13 -2.14
N LEU A 58 25.41 -0.35 -1.68
CA LEU A 58 25.14 -0.92 -0.35
C LEU A 58 25.52 -2.39 -0.28
N LEU A 59 25.20 -3.17 -1.31
CA LEU A 59 25.58 -4.59 -1.41
C LEU A 59 27.09 -4.78 -1.46
N ALA A 60 27.81 -3.95 -2.24
CA ALA A 60 29.26 -3.99 -2.35
C ALA A 60 29.99 -3.68 -1.04
N ARG A 61 29.40 -2.84 -0.18
CA ARG A 61 29.95 -2.53 1.14
C ARG A 61 29.70 -3.63 2.18
N GLY A 62 28.99 -4.70 1.82
CA GLY A 62 28.63 -5.78 2.75
C GLY A 62 27.64 -5.36 3.84
N ALA A 63 27.04 -4.17 3.73
CA ALA A 63 26.04 -3.68 4.67
C ALA A 63 24.72 -4.45 4.60
N ALA A 64 24.49 -5.15 3.49
CA ALA A 64 23.29 -5.94 3.24
C ALA A 64 23.59 -7.08 2.24
N GLY A 65 22.80 -8.15 2.28
CA GLY A 65 22.89 -9.25 1.31
C GLY A 65 21.77 -9.18 0.25
N PRO A 66 21.97 -9.83 -0.92
CA PRO A 66 20.97 -9.83 -2.00
C PRO A 66 19.58 -10.35 -1.58
N HIS A 67 19.53 -11.24 -0.59
CA HIS A 67 18.27 -11.78 -0.03
C HIS A 67 17.45 -10.73 0.74
N GLN A 68 18.04 -9.58 1.04
CA GLN A 68 17.42 -8.46 1.76
C GLN A 68 16.72 -7.47 0.82
N LEU A 69 16.88 -7.63 -0.49
CA LEU A 69 16.19 -6.81 -1.48
C LEU A 69 14.69 -7.05 -1.45
N ALA A 70 13.94 -5.97 -1.49
CA ALA A 70 12.51 -6.07 -1.78
C ALA A 70 12.31 -6.58 -3.21
N THR A 71 11.34 -7.48 -3.39
CA THR A 71 10.96 -7.93 -4.73
C THR A 71 10.07 -6.88 -5.38
N VAL A 72 10.55 -6.26 -6.45
CA VAL A 72 9.73 -5.36 -7.24
C VAL A 72 8.96 -6.17 -8.29
N ARG A 73 7.63 -6.03 -8.29
CA ARG A 73 6.78 -6.64 -9.30
C ARG A 73 6.14 -5.58 -10.18
N LEU A 74 6.07 -5.84 -11.47
CA LEU A 74 5.52 -4.92 -12.48
C LEU A 74 4.24 -5.50 -13.08
N GLU A 75 3.24 -4.67 -13.14
CA GLU A 75 2.10 -4.84 -14.02
C GLU A 75 2.10 -3.71 -15.03
N ALA A 76 2.62 -4.03 -16.23
CA ALA A 76 2.80 -3.05 -17.30
C ALA A 76 1.46 -2.62 -17.91
N ARG A 77 1.27 -1.32 -18.03
CA ARG A 77 0.11 -0.72 -18.70
C ARG A 77 0.49 0.61 -19.34
N ALA A 78 0.00 0.86 -20.54
CA ALA A 78 0.13 2.19 -21.13
C ALA A 78 -0.62 3.24 -20.30
N GLY A 79 0.03 4.38 -20.01
CA GLY A 79 -0.57 5.48 -19.26
C GLY A 79 0.49 6.48 -18.79
N PRO A 80 0.08 7.74 -18.51
CA PRO A 80 1.02 8.82 -18.18
C PRO A 80 1.45 8.84 -16.72
N VAL A 81 0.81 8.05 -15.84
CA VAL A 81 1.01 8.13 -14.39
C VAL A 81 1.34 6.74 -13.83
N PRO A 82 2.62 6.32 -13.86
CA PRO A 82 3.03 5.10 -13.19
C PRO A 82 2.87 5.25 -11.67
N THR A 83 2.54 4.15 -10.99
CA THR A 83 2.36 4.13 -9.55
C THR A 83 3.30 3.13 -8.91
N ILE A 84 4.07 3.57 -7.91
CA ILE A 84 4.84 2.71 -7.02
C ILE A 84 3.97 2.47 -5.78
N VAL A 85 3.82 1.21 -5.37
CA VAL A 85 3.02 0.81 -4.21
C VAL A 85 3.94 0.28 -3.12
N LEU A 86 3.91 0.92 -1.95
CA LEU A 86 4.56 0.45 -0.74
C LEU A 86 3.49 -0.14 0.19
N GLY A 87 3.59 -1.43 0.49
CA GLY A 87 2.66 -2.14 1.37
C GLY A 87 2.78 -1.73 2.84
N GLY A 88 1.83 -2.17 3.66
CA GLY A 88 1.90 -2.06 5.11
C GLY A 88 2.88 -3.07 5.74
N PHE A 89 2.74 -3.28 7.04
CA PHE A 89 3.52 -4.31 7.75
C PHE A 89 3.17 -5.71 7.23
N VAL A 90 1.91 -5.96 7.02
CA VAL A 90 1.26 -7.05 6.27
C VAL A 90 -0.05 -6.49 5.73
N PRO A 91 -0.55 -6.93 4.58
CA PRO A 91 -0.01 -7.85 3.57
C PRO A 91 1.00 -7.22 2.60
N ASP A 92 1.44 -7.98 1.60
CA ASP A 92 2.26 -7.45 0.51
C ASP A 92 1.54 -6.35 -0.28
N ALA A 93 2.30 -5.53 -0.99
CA ALA A 93 1.77 -4.44 -1.80
C ALA A 93 0.78 -4.94 -2.88
N THR A 94 1.03 -6.14 -3.44
CA THR A 94 0.16 -6.78 -4.44
C THR A 94 -1.22 -7.10 -3.90
N GLU A 95 -1.32 -7.63 -2.68
CA GLU A 95 -2.60 -7.93 -2.04
C GLU A 95 -3.26 -6.66 -1.50
N ALA A 96 -2.46 -5.74 -0.95
CA ALA A 96 -2.98 -4.54 -0.30
C ALA A 96 -3.84 -3.68 -1.24
N VAL A 97 -3.46 -3.54 -2.52
CA VAL A 97 -4.21 -2.74 -3.49
C VAL A 97 -5.04 -3.58 -4.48
N PHE A 98 -5.26 -4.85 -4.20
CA PHE A 98 -5.94 -5.78 -5.12
C PHE A 98 -7.26 -5.21 -5.67
N LEU A 99 -8.11 -4.63 -4.82
CA LEU A 99 -9.38 -4.04 -5.23
C LEU A 99 -9.24 -2.72 -6.01
N LEU A 100 -8.14 -1.99 -5.81
CA LEU A 100 -7.86 -0.72 -6.50
C LEU A 100 -7.10 -0.93 -7.82
N ARG A 101 -6.53 -2.11 -8.02
CA ARG A 101 -5.66 -2.46 -9.15
C ARG A 101 -6.24 -2.03 -10.50
N GLY A 102 -7.49 -2.37 -10.78
CA GLY A 102 -8.13 -2.02 -12.06
C GLY A 102 -8.28 -0.52 -12.29
N MET A 103 -8.46 0.27 -11.23
CA MET A 103 -8.51 1.72 -11.29
C MET A 103 -7.12 2.31 -11.51
N LEU A 104 -6.14 1.86 -10.74
CA LEU A 104 -4.75 2.35 -10.84
C LEU A 104 -4.15 2.05 -12.22
N LEU A 105 -4.38 0.87 -12.78
CA LEU A 105 -3.91 0.49 -14.12
C LEU A 105 -4.47 1.36 -15.25
N ARG A 106 -5.62 2.02 -15.04
CA ARG A 106 -6.12 3.01 -16.02
C ARG A 106 -5.29 4.30 -16.04
N ALA A 107 -4.48 4.53 -15.01
CA ALA A 107 -3.57 5.67 -14.96
C ALA A 107 -2.19 5.34 -15.54
N GLY A 108 -1.72 4.11 -15.38
CA GLY A 108 -0.41 3.66 -15.86
C GLY A 108 0.02 2.34 -15.25
N SER A 109 1.30 2.00 -15.42
CA SER A 109 1.92 0.81 -14.86
C SER A 109 1.96 0.84 -13.33
N LEU A 110 1.89 -0.35 -12.72
CA LEU A 110 2.02 -0.52 -11.27
C LEU A 110 3.32 -1.25 -10.93
N TYR A 111 4.07 -0.68 -9.99
CA TYR A 111 5.29 -1.24 -9.43
C TYR A 111 5.03 -1.55 -7.96
N TYR A 112 5.03 -2.81 -7.58
CA TYR A 112 4.75 -3.28 -6.24
C TYR A 112 6.03 -3.61 -5.51
N PHE A 113 6.30 -2.97 -4.37
CA PHE A 113 7.38 -3.35 -3.47
C PHE A 113 6.88 -4.37 -2.47
N ASN A 114 7.26 -5.63 -2.63
CA ASN A 114 7.00 -6.71 -1.68
C ASN A 114 8.25 -6.90 -0.81
N TYR A 115 8.12 -6.62 0.47
CA TYR A 115 9.22 -6.67 1.41
C TYR A 115 9.73 -8.10 1.62
N PRO A 116 11.05 -8.31 1.83
CA PRO A 116 11.60 -9.62 2.10
C PRO A 116 10.99 -10.21 3.38
N ARG A 117 10.82 -11.51 3.42
CA ARG A 117 10.27 -12.22 4.60
C ARG A 117 11.26 -12.25 5.75
N ARG A 118 12.55 -12.15 5.45
CA ARG A 118 13.69 -12.09 6.36
C ARG A 118 14.72 -11.13 5.77
N GLY A 119 15.50 -10.50 6.62
CA GLY A 119 16.57 -9.61 6.19
C GLY A 119 16.08 -8.22 5.78
N PHE A 120 14.96 -7.73 6.34
CA PHE A 120 14.46 -6.41 6.00
C PHE A 120 15.46 -5.31 6.39
N SER A 121 15.83 -4.49 5.40
CA SER A 121 16.70 -3.31 5.57
C SER A 121 16.01 -2.08 5.00
N SER A 122 15.76 -1.08 5.85
CA SER A 122 15.20 0.20 5.40
C SER A 122 16.14 0.96 4.47
N ASP A 123 17.46 0.89 4.72
CA ASP A 123 18.45 1.57 3.88
C ASP A 123 18.47 0.99 2.45
N LEU A 124 18.40 -0.34 2.36
CA LEU A 124 18.34 -1.01 1.06
C LEU A 124 17.02 -0.73 0.32
N LEU A 125 15.90 -0.68 1.07
CA LEU A 125 14.61 -0.28 0.51
C LEU A 125 14.64 1.16 -0.04
N TYR A 126 15.26 2.10 0.70
CA TYR A 126 15.38 3.50 0.26
C TYR A 126 16.27 3.63 -0.97
N ALA A 127 17.35 2.86 -1.05
CA ALA A 127 18.20 2.79 -2.23
C ALA A 127 17.42 2.27 -3.45
N GLN A 128 16.70 1.13 -3.30
CA GLN A 128 15.87 0.56 -4.35
C GLN A 128 14.76 1.51 -4.80
N LEU A 129 14.12 2.22 -3.87
CA LEU A 129 13.07 3.18 -4.18
C LEU A 129 13.62 4.36 -4.97
N SER A 130 14.79 4.88 -4.58
CA SER A 130 15.46 5.97 -5.29
C SER A 130 15.88 5.55 -6.70
N ASP A 131 16.48 4.37 -6.84
CA ASP A 131 16.89 3.82 -8.13
C ASP A 131 15.68 3.60 -9.06
N LEU A 132 14.56 3.10 -8.55
CA LEU A 132 13.34 2.95 -9.35
C LEU A 132 12.72 4.29 -9.75
N VAL A 133 12.70 5.27 -8.85
CA VAL A 133 12.20 6.62 -9.17
C VAL A 133 13.05 7.26 -10.26
N ASP A 134 14.38 7.12 -10.19
CA ASP A 134 15.29 7.60 -11.23
C ASP A 134 15.10 6.87 -12.56
N GLU A 135 14.91 5.54 -12.55
CA GLU A 135 14.57 4.75 -13.73
C GLU A 135 13.34 5.32 -14.44
N LEU A 136 12.27 5.57 -13.70
CA LEU A 136 11.01 6.06 -14.25
C LEU A 136 11.13 7.49 -14.80
N ASN A 137 11.93 8.33 -14.15
CA ASN A 137 12.17 9.69 -14.60
C ASN A 137 13.10 9.76 -15.81
N LEU A 138 14.28 9.14 -15.71
CA LEU A 138 15.36 9.31 -16.70
C LEU A 138 15.12 8.49 -17.96
N ARG A 139 14.64 7.24 -17.82
CA ARG A 139 14.43 6.35 -18.97
C ARG A 139 13.04 6.45 -19.57
N HIS A 140 12.04 6.77 -18.78
CA HIS A 140 10.66 6.80 -19.26
C HIS A 140 10.05 8.20 -19.29
N GLY A 141 10.71 9.22 -18.73
CA GLY A 141 10.18 10.60 -18.65
C GLY A 141 8.86 10.69 -17.91
N ARG A 142 8.62 9.78 -16.94
CA ARG A 142 7.32 9.63 -16.26
C ARG A 142 7.49 9.64 -14.74
N PRO A 143 7.46 10.82 -14.12
CA PRO A 143 7.47 10.89 -12.65
C PRO A 143 6.35 10.03 -12.06
N PRO A 144 6.65 9.15 -11.07
CA PRO A 144 5.65 8.26 -10.47
C PRO A 144 4.79 8.97 -9.43
N VAL A 145 3.61 8.42 -9.19
CA VAL A 145 2.90 8.56 -7.91
C VAL A 145 3.38 7.46 -6.98
N ILE A 146 3.62 7.77 -5.71
CA ILE A 146 3.86 6.75 -4.69
C ILE A 146 2.60 6.63 -3.84
N LEU A 147 2.02 5.43 -3.83
CA LEU A 147 0.92 5.04 -2.95
C LEU A 147 1.50 4.19 -1.82
N ALA A 148 1.47 4.72 -0.61
CA ALA A 148 2.07 4.09 0.56
C ALA A 148 1.03 3.87 1.67
N ILE A 149 1.10 2.69 2.32
CA ILE A 149 0.06 2.19 3.20
C ILE A 149 0.66 1.91 4.57
N SER A 150 0.09 2.49 5.63
CA SER A 150 0.44 2.20 7.04
C SER A 150 1.95 2.30 7.28
N PHE A 151 2.62 1.22 7.65
CA PHE A 151 4.08 1.14 7.83
C PHE A 151 4.86 1.60 6.58
N GLY A 152 4.41 1.22 5.38
CA GLY A 152 5.01 1.69 4.13
C GLY A 152 4.94 3.21 3.96
N ALA A 153 3.88 3.85 4.48
CA ALA A 153 3.80 5.31 4.50
C ALA A 153 4.82 5.93 5.47
N GLY A 154 5.06 5.30 6.63
CA GLY A 154 6.15 5.69 7.54
C GLY A 154 7.52 5.60 6.89
N LEU A 155 7.81 4.49 6.19
CA LEU A 155 9.05 4.32 5.44
C LEU A 155 9.20 5.38 4.34
N LEU A 156 8.12 5.71 3.64
CA LEU A 156 8.12 6.78 2.63
C LEU A 156 8.42 8.16 3.24
N LEU A 157 7.80 8.48 4.38
CA LEU A 157 8.05 9.73 5.08
C LEU A 157 9.52 9.87 5.50
N GLU A 158 10.12 8.80 6.02
CA GLU A 158 11.53 8.78 6.38
C GLU A 158 12.43 8.89 5.15
N TRP A 159 12.12 8.20 4.06
CA TRP A 159 12.84 8.35 2.80
C TRP A 159 12.82 9.80 2.29
N LEU A 160 11.67 10.47 2.34
CA LEU A 160 11.55 11.88 1.97
C LEU A 160 12.37 12.80 2.88
N LYS A 161 12.42 12.54 4.21
CA LYS A 161 13.28 13.27 5.13
C LYS A 161 14.76 13.11 4.76
N ARG A 162 15.19 11.88 4.47
CA ARG A 162 16.60 11.58 4.10
C ARG A 162 17.00 12.20 2.77
N THR A 163 16.18 12.08 1.73
CA THR A 163 16.47 12.68 0.42
C THR A 163 16.53 14.20 0.50
N ARG A 164 15.69 14.81 1.32
CA ARG A 164 15.75 16.25 1.59
C ARG A 164 17.04 16.66 2.30
N ARG A 165 17.45 15.93 3.35
CA ARG A 165 18.74 16.19 4.06
C ARG A 165 19.94 16.07 3.11
N GLN A 166 19.82 15.29 2.05
CA GLN A 166 20.84 15.10 1.02
C GLN A 166 20.72 16.09 -0.15
N GLU A 167 19.79 17.04 -0.08
CA GLU A 167 19.46 17.99 -1.15
C GLU A 167 19.10 17.31 -2.49
N ASN A 168 18.66 16.06 -2.42
CA ASN A 168 18.32 15.24 -3.58
C ASN A 168 16.81 14.91 -3.56
N GLN A 169 15.99 15.93 -3.79
CA GLN A 169 14.54 15.74 -3.80
C GLN A 169 14.10 14.89 -5.00
N PRO A 170 13.36 13.81 -4.78
CA PRO A 170 12.90 12.95 -5.86
C PRO A 170 11.86 13.66 -6.72
N ASN A 171 11.97 13.53 -8.03
CA ASN A 171 10.95 14.02 -8.94
C ASN A 171 9.75 13.08 -8.94
N LEU A 172 8.67 13.48 -8.28
CA LEU A 172 7.44 12.71 -8.10
C LEU A 172 6.25 13.45 -8.73
N ARG A 173 5.29 12.70 -9.20
CA ARG A 173 4.03 13.23 -9.71
C ARG A 173 3.03 13.56 -8.59
N GLY A 174 3.11 12.84 -7.49
CA GLY A 174 2.25 13.00 -6.32
C GLY A 174 2.40 11.86 -5.33
N LEU A 175 1.73 12.00 -4.20
CA LEU A 175 1.76 11.04 -3.10
C LEU A 175 0.34 10.67 -2.68
N VAL A 176 0.12 9.40 -2.34
CA VAL A 176 -1.10 8.92 -1.66
C VAL A 176 -0.66 8.19 -0.41
N LEU A 177 -0.98 8.74 0.76
CA LEU A 177 -0.67 8.18 2.07
C LEU A 177 -1.95 7.63 2.69
N VAL A 178 -1.96 6.34 3.01
CA VAL A 178 -3.14 5.67 3.60
C VAL A 178 -2.81 5.24 5.02
N SER A 179 -3.48 5.85 5.99
CA SER A 179 -3.34 5.56 7.43
C SER A 179 -1.87 5.47 7.88
N PRO A 180 -1.04 6.50 7.68
CA PRO A 180 0.39 6.45 7.98
C PRO A 180 0.70 6.04 9.42
N VAL A 181 1.68 5.14 9.60
CA VAL A 181 2.35 4.80 10.85
C VAL A 181 3.81 5.17 10.68
N ALA A 182 4.23 6.31 11.22
CA ALA A 182 5.55 6.90 10.96
C ALA A 182 6.48 6.94 12.19
N CYS A 183 6.03 6.44 13.34
CA CYS A 183 6.85 6.33 14.53
C CYS A 183 6.24 5.32 15.52
N VAL A 184 7.00 4.95 16.54
CA VAL A 184 6.53 4.03 17.59
C VAL A 184 5.39 4.64 18.39
N GLU A 185 5.42 5.95 18.61
CA GLU A 185 4.43 6.70 19.39
C GLU A 185 3.04 6.69 18.74
N ASP A 186 2.96 6.39 17.44
CA ASP A 186 1.68 6.17 16.76
C ASP A 186 0.95 4.92 17.28
N LEU A 187 1.70 3.94 17.78
CA LEU A 187 1.20 2.65 18.27
C LEU A 187 1.22 2.54 19.79
N LEU A 188 2.22 3.15 20.43
CA LEU A 188 2.51 3.08 21.86
C LEU A 188 2.95 4.46 22.34
N PRO A 189 2.02 5.32 22.78
CA PRO A 189 2.34 6.63 23.29
C PRO A 189 3.27 6.56 24.52
N PRO A 190 4.17 7.54 24.69
CA PRO A 190 5.06 7.61 25.82
C PRO A 190 4.28 7.59 27.15
N GLY A 191 4.77 6.80 28.12
CA GLY A 191 4.16 6.65 29.45
C GLY A 191 3.00 5.66 29.52
N GLU A 192 2.53 5.09 28.42
CA GLU A 192 1.54 4.03 28.44
C GLU A 192 2.19 2.66 28.73
N THR A 193 1.91 2.11 29.91
CA THR A 193 2.38 0.76 30.29
C THR A 193 1.64 -0.35 29.53
N ARG A 194 0.38 -0.07 29.12
CA ARG A 194 -0.45 -1.02 28.37
C ARG A 194 -0.96 -0.37 27.09
N PRO A 195 -0.56 -0.90 25.90
CA PRO A 195 -1.05 -0.35 24.65
C PRO A 195 -2.57 -0.41 24.54
N SER A 196 -3.18 0.70 24.16
CA SER A 196 -4.62 0.81 23.92
C SER A 196 -5.05 0.04 22.67
N THR A 197 -4.18 -0.01 21.65
CA THR A 197 -4.46 -0.62 20.34
C THR A 197 -4.16 -2.13 20.30
N LEU A 198 -4.83 -2.86 19.40
CA LEU A 198 -4.55 -4.28 19.17
C LEU A 198 -3.16 -4.49 18.59
N LEU A 199 -2.77 -3.65 17.61
CA LEU A 199 -1.44 -3.75 17.00
C LEU A 199 -0.35 -3.38 18.00
N GLY A 200 -0.52 -2.33 18.78
CA GLY A 200 0.42 -1.95 19.84
C GLY A 200 0.65 -3.11 20.82
N ARG A 201 -0.41 -3.82 21.21
CA ARG A 201 -0.31 -5.03 22.06
C ARG A 201 0.45 -6.18 21.39
N ALA A 202 0.28 -6.36 20.09
CA ALA A 202 1.00 -7.38 19.33
C ALA A 202 2.49 -7.06 19.21
N LEU A 203 2.83 -5.79 19.02
CA LEU A 203 4.19 -5.33 18.74
C LEU A 203 4.98 -4.95 20.00
N LYS A 204 4.32 -4.63 21.12
CA LYS A 204 4.98 -4.19 22.37
C LYS A 204 6.15 -5.08 22.77
N PRO A 205 6.04 -6.44 22.80
CA PRO A 205 7.16 -7.28 23.20
C PRO A 205 8.41 -7.08 22.34
N TYR A 206 8.23 -6.81 21.05
CA TYR A 206 9.35 -6.56 20.13
C TYR A 206 9.89 -5.13 20.27
N LEU A 207 9.01 -4.18 20.58
CA LEU A 207 9.40 -2.79 20.80
C LEU A 207 10.20 -2.62 22.11
N GLU A 208 9.97 -3.46 23.11
CA GLU A 208 10.63 -3.39 24.41
C GLU A 208 11.87 -4.29 24.53
N ALA A 209 11.85 -5.49 23.97
CA ALA A 209 12.86 -6.53 24.23
C ALA A 209 14.13 -6.44 23.36
N GLY A 210 14.22 -5.54 22.39
CA GLY A 210 15.37 -5.51 21.48
C GLY A 210 15.47 -6.80 20.64
N SER A 211 16.64 -7.48 20.65
CA SER A 211 16.89 -8.67 19.81
C SER A 211 16.49 -10.01 20.44
N ALA A 212 16.14 -10.04 21.72
CA ALA A 212 15.88 -11.28 22.47
C ALA A 212 14.37 -11.47 22.75
N VAL A 213 13.57 -11.71 21.69
CA VAL A 213 12.13 -11.95 21.84
C VAL A 213 11.82 -13.44 21.87
N ASP A 214 10.97 -13.87 22.82
CA ASP A 214 10.52 -15.26 22.92
C ASP A 214 9.72 -15.68 21.66
N PRO A 215 10.05 -16.79 20.99
CA PRO A 215 9.31 -17.32 19.83
C PRO A 215 7.80 -17.49 20.07
N ARG A 216 7.37 -17.75 21.31
CA ARG A 216 5.95 -17.86 21.69
C ARG A 216 5.20 -16.55 21.48
N LEU A 217 5.88 -15.42 21.64
CA LEU A 217 5.28 -14.09 21.40
C LEU A 217 5.03 -13.84 19.92
N VAL A 218 5.84 -14.42 19.03
CA VAL A 218 5.64 -14.38 17.57
C VAL A 218 4.32 -14.99 17.19
N GLU A 219 4.04 -16.20 17.71
CA GLU A 219 2.80 -16.89 17.38
C GLU A 219 1.57 -16.16 17.91
N LYS A 220 1.69 -15.57 19.10
CA LYS A 220 0.65 -14.67 19.64
C LYS A 220 0.42 -13.46 18.74
N SER A 221 1.48 -12.83 18.25
CA SER A 221 1.39 -11.69 17.33
C SER A 221 0.77 -12.09 15.99
N ARG A 222 1.16 -13.22 15.40
CA ARG A 222 0.54 -13.78 14.20
C ARG A 222 -0.96 -14.00 14.39
N THR A 223 -1.36 -14.57 15.52
CA THR A 223 -2.77 -14.76 15.86
C THR A 223 -3.52 -13.43 15.92
N ILE A 224 -2.93 -12.37 16.45
CA ILE A 224 -3.55 -11.03 16.47
C ILE A 224 -3.67 -10.48 15.05
N PHE A 225 -2.63 -10.56 14.22
CA PHE A 225 -2.69 -10.14 12.82
C PHE A 225 -3.77 -10.89 12.04
N GLN A 226 -3.86 -12.21 12.22
CA GLN A 226 -4.91 -13.01 11.59
C GLN A 226 -6.31 -12.58 12.03
N LYS A 227 -6.52 -12.32 13.32
CA LYS A 227 -7.81 -11.83 13.85
C LYS A 227 -8.15 -10.44 13.31
N MET A 228 -7.19 -9.52 13.22
CA MET A 228 -7.41 -8.20 12.62
C MET A 228 -7.81 -8.32 11.14
N PHE A 229 -7.14 -9.19 10.40
CA PHE A 229 -7.47 -9.48 9.02
C PHE A 229 -8.87 -10.11 8.89
N GLU A 230 -9.22 -11.09 9.71
CA GLU A 230 -10.52 -11.75 9.69
C GLU A 230 -11.66 -10.81 10.10
N ALA A 231 -11.41 -9.87 11.02
CA ALA A 231 -12.38 -8.84 11.38
C ALA A 231 -12.71 -7.93 10.17
N GLY A 232 -11.69 -7.52 9.40
CA GLY A 232 -11.90 -6.80 8.14
C GLY A 232 -12.65 -7.66 7.09
N ALA A 233 -12.35 -8.96 7.03
CA ALA A 233 -13.00 -9.90 6.12
C ALA A 233 -14.49 -10.16 6.41
N GLN A 234 -15.00 -9.73 7.57
CA GLN A 234 -16.42 -9.80 7.90
C GLN A 234 -17.28 -8.83 7.09
N ASN A 235 -16.69 -7.88 6.39
CA ASN A 235 -17.39 -7.01 5.42
C ASN A 235 -17.86 -7.79 4.17
N LYS A 236 -18.50 -8.94 4.40
CA LYS A 236 -18.87 -9.90 3.35
C LYS A 236 -19.81 -9.31 2.32
N GLU A 237 -20.69 -8.42 2.75
CA GLU A 237 -21.72 -7.84 1.89
C GLU A 237 -21.10 -6.91 0.84
N ALA A 238 -20.24 -5.99 1.25
CA ALA A 238 -19.53 -5.11 0.33
C ALA A 238 -18.55 -5.88 -0.57
N LEU A 239 -17.89 -6.92 -0.04
CA LEU A 239 -16.97 -7.75 -0.82
C LEU A 239 -17.68 -8.61 -1.87
N ARG A 240 -18.85 -9.17 -1.57
CA ARG A 240 -19.63 -9.98 -2.53
C ARG A 240 -20.12 -9.18 -3.72
N THR A 241 -20.27 -7.88 -3.60
CA THR A 241 -20.62 -7.01 -4.73
C THR A 241 -19.48 -6.76 -5.69
N ILE A 242 -18.23 -7.03 -5.26
CA ILE A 242 -17.00 -6.69 -6.00
C ILE A 242 -16.21 -7.92 -6.42
N LEU A 243 -16.21 -8.98 -5.60
CA LEU A 243 -15.42 -10.20 -5.77
C LEU A 243 -16.29 -11.45 -5.88
N GLY A 244 -15.94 -12.34 -6.79
CA GLY A 244 -16.44 -13.71 -6.80
C GLY A 244 -15.92 -14.51 -5.59
N ARG A 245 -16.60 -15.62 -5.26
CA ARG A 245 -16.18 -16.49 -4.13
C ARG A 245 -14.75 -17.00 -4.27
N ALA A 246 -14.36 -17.40 -5.47
CA ALA A 246 -13.00 -17.90 -5.75
C ALA A 246 -11.96 -16.80 -5.53
N GLU A 247 -12.18 -15.59 -6.10
CA GLU A 247 -11.27 -14.45 -5.93
C GLU A 247 -11.09 -14.05 -4.46
N LEU A 248 -12.20 -14.06 -3.69
CA LEU A 248 -12.16 -13.75 -2.26
C LEU A 248 -11.38 -14.83 -1.48
N GLN A 249 -11.52 -16.09 -1.85
CA GLN A 249 -10.79 -17.19 -1.24
C GLN A 249 -9.31 -17.12 -1.56
N ASP A 250 -8.94 -16.85 -2.81
CA ASP A 250 -7.57 -16.69 -3.25
C ASP A 250 -6.88 -15.53 -2.51
N LEU A 251 -7.58 -14.38 -2.40
CA LEU A 251 -7.08 -13.22 -1.66
C LEU A 251 -6.85 -13.55 -0.18
N ARG A 252 -7.80 -14.23 0.47
CA ARG A 252 -7.66 -14.67 1.86
C ARG A 252 -6.48 -15.63 2.05
N SER A 253 -6.31 -16.56 1.12
CA SER A 253 -5.20 -17.52 1.16
C SER A 253 -3.87 -16.82 1.01
N ALA A 254 -3.74 -15.89 0.05
CA ALA A 254 -2.51 -15.12 -0.17
C ALA A 254 -2.12 -14.29 1.07
N VAL A 255 -3.09 -13.63 1.71
CA VAL A 255 -2.79 -12.83 2.91
C VAL A 255 -2.41 -13.72 4.11
N ARG A 256 -3.11 -14.84 4.32
CA ARG A 256 -2.73 -15.80 5.37
C ARG A 256 -1.33 -16.36 5.15
N GLU A 257 -1.03 -16.75 3.93
CA GLU A 257 0.30 -17.23 3.55
C GLU A 257 1.37 -16.16 3.83
N THR A 258 1.13 -14.92 3.45
CA THR A 258 2.03 -13.80 3.75
C THR A 258 2.29 -13.64 5.25
N ILE A 259 1.24 -13.69 6.09
CA ILE A 259 1.38 -13.61 7.56
C ILE A 259 2.20 -14.79 8.09
N GLN A 260 2.00 -16.00 7.57
CA GLN A 260 2.72 -17.20 8.01
C GLN A 260 4.19 -17.23 7.58
N GLN A 261 4.49 -16.70 6.40
CA GLN A 261 5.85 -16.68 5.85
C GLN A 261 6.78 -15.66 6.52
N ILE A 262 6.25 -14.65 7.20
CA ILE A 262 7.08 -13.73 7.99
C ILE A 262 7.55 -14.49 9.23
N ASP A 263 8.83 -14.84 9.26
CA ASP A 263 9.42 -15.49 10.41
C ASP A 263 9.68 -14.49 11.56
N PHE A 264 10.16 -15.01 12.68
CA PHE A 264 10.50 -14.21 13.85
C PHE A 264 11.51 -13.11 13.52
N GLN A 265 12.59 -13.46 12.83
CA GLN A 265 13.65 -12.50 12.50
C GLN A 265 13.12 -11.38 11.59
N GLY A 266 12.36 -11.73 10.54
CA GLY A 266 11.77 -10.75 9.64
C GLY A 266 10.78 -9.80 10.34
N ALA A 267 10.03 -10.29 11.33
CA ALA A 267 9.17 -9.44 12.15
C ALA A 267 9.98 -8.46 13.01
N CYS A 268 11.04 -8.95 13.68
CA CYS A 268 11.93 -8.11 14.48
C CYS A 268 12.59 -7.02 13.63
N GLU A 269 13.10 -7.35 12.45
CA GLU A 269 13.77 -6.40 11.55
C GLU A 269 12.84 -5.27 11.10
N ARG A 270 11.60 -5.59 10.74
CA ARG A 270 10.59 -4.57 10.40
C ARG A 270 10.25 -3.68 11.60
N ILE A 271 10.16 -4.25 12.79
CA ILE A 271 9.89 -3.50 14.02
C ILE A 271 11.09 -2.63 14.40
N GLN A 272 12.31 -3.12 14.24
CA GLN A 272 13.52 -2.31 14.42
C GLN A 272 13.55 -1.12 13.46
N SER A 273 13.15 -1.34 12.20
CA SER A 273 13.01 -0.24 11.24
C SER A 273 11.95 0.78 11.68
N LEU A 274 10.82 0.33 12.23
CA LEU A 274 9.82 1.23 12.81
C LEU A 274 10.38 2.06 13.97
N ARG A 275 11.22 1.47 14.83
CA ARG A 275 11.89 2.19 15.93
C ARG A 275 12.89 3.26 15.47
N GLN A 276 13.39 3.16 14.25
CA GLN A 276 14.30 4.14 13.65
C GLN A 276 13.54 5.30 12.99
N LEU A 277 12.23 5.19 12.84
CA LEU A 277 11.43 6.28 12.32
C LEU A 277 11.24 7.34 13.40
N GLU A 278 11.54 8.58 13.04
CA GLU A 278 11.41 9.72 13.95
C GLU A 278 9.98 10.23 14.00
N ALA A 279 9.46 10.39 15.22
CA ALA A 279 8.19 11.07 15.42
C ALA A 279 8.22 12.49 14.79
N PRO A 280 7.08 12.99 14.31
CA PRO A 280 6.98 14.40 13.96
C PRO A 280 7.37 15.26 15.17
N ALA A 281 8.32 16.20 14.98
CA ALA A 281 8.69 17.11 16.05
C ALA A 281 7.46 17.87 16.51
N ALA A 282 7.16 17.76 17.80
CA ALA A 282 6.05 18.48 18.44
C ALA A 282 6.38 19.96 18.68
N ASP A 283 7.62 20.37 18.45
CA ASP A 283 8.14 21.68 18.80
C ASP A 283 7.56 22.79 17.91
N ALA A 284 6.63 23.50 18.49
CA ALA A 284 5.94 24.67 17.93
C ALA A 284 6.85 25.86 17.59
N GLY A 285 8.16 25.74 17.69
CA GLY A 285 9.10 26.85 17.49
C GLY A 285 10.01 26.76 16.26
N THR A 286 10.22 25.56 15.71
CA THR A 286 10.99 25.40 14.48
C THR A 286 10.06 25.31 13.28
N ALA A 287 10.24 26.17 12.29
CA ALA A 287 9.49 26.11 11.05
C ALA A 287 9.63 24.70 10.44
N VAL A 288 8.55 23.93 10.49
CA VAL A 288 8.51 22.58 9.90
C VAL A 288 8.73 22.76 8.40
N GLN A 289 9.88 22.33 7.91
CA GLN A 289 10.15 22.43 6.48
C GLN A 289 9.37 21.36 5.72
N PRO A 290 8.76 21.72 4.58
CA PRO A 290 8.03 20.75 3.74
C PRO A 290 8.90 19.54 3.35
N LEU A 291 8.32 18.33 3.38
CA LEU A 291 8.98 17.10 2.94
C LEU A 291 8.96 16.97 1.42
N ALA A 292 7.87 17.37 0.80
CA ALA A 292 7.72 17.38 -0.65
C ALA A 292 6.68 18.42 -1.07
N ASP A 293 6.98 19.15 -2.14
CA ASP A 293 6.03 20.12 -2.75
C ASP A 293 5.35 19.52 -3.98
N VAL A 294 4.66 18.42 -3.77
CA VAL A 294 3.87 17.73 -4.79
C VAL A 294 2.45 17.50 -4.28
N PRO A 295 1.46 17.36 -5.18
CA PRO A 295 0.12 16.98 -4.79
C PRO A 295 0.14 15.75 -3.88
N THR A 296 -0.43 15.84 -2.69
CA THR A 296 -0.41 14.77 -1.70
C THR A 296 -1.82 14.54 -1.16
N LEU A 297 -2.31 13.31 -1.28
CA LEU A 297 -3.57 12.87 -0.72
C LEU A 297 -3.30 12.02 0.53
N ILE A 298 -3.83 12.45 1.68
CA ILE A 298 -3.70 11.75 2.95
C ILE A 298 -5.07 11.20 3.33
N LEU A 299 -5.15 9.89 3.52
CA LEU A 299 -6.40 9.19 3.85
C LEU A 299 -6.27 8.53 5.21
N TYR A 300 -7.23 8.80 6.09
CA TYR A 300 -7.45 8.03 7.32
C TYR A 300 -8.80 7.35 7.27
N ALA A 301 -8.90 6.15 7.83
CA ALA A 301 -10.15 5.43 7.99
C ALA A 301 -10.96 6.00 9.16
N GLU A 302 -12.28 5.77 9.18
CA GLU A 302 -13.12 6.17 10.31
C GLU A 302 -12.78 5.42 11.60
N LYS A 303 -12.21 4.20 11.49
CA LYS A 303 -11.78 3.34 12.59
C LYS A 303 -10.27 3.06 12.51
N GLU A 304 -9.49 3.86 13.22
CA GLU A 304 -8.04 3.70 13.33
C GLU A 304 -7.61 3.05 14.66
N ASP A 305 -8.52 2.93 15.60
CA ASP A 305 -8.30 2.55 16.99
C ASP A 305 -7.74 1.14 17.20
N ALA A 306 -7.85 0.26 16.20
CA ALA A 306 -7.18 -1.05 16.23
C ALA A 306 -5.66 -0.95 16.06
N VAL A 307 -5.16 0.12 15.42
CA VAL A 307 -3.75 0.31 15.04
C VAL A 307 -3.18 1.59 15.63
N LEU A 308 -3.79 2.74 15.36
CA LEU A 308 -3.28 4.03 15.80
C LEU A 308 -3.79 4.38 17.20
N ALA A 309 -2.88 4.77 18.07
CA ALA A 309 -3.23 5.34 19.36
C ALA A 309 -4.04 6.65 19.17
N GLU A 310 -4.92 6.96 20.10
CA GLU A 310 -5.75 8.16 20.05
C GLU A 310 -4.91 9.43 19.90
N ARG A 311 -3.75 9.45 20.57
CA ARG A 311 -2.79 10.57 20.54
C ARG A 311 -1.67 10.39 19.53
N SER A 312 -1.86 9.55 18.48
CA SER A 312 -0.86 9.37 17.42
C SER A 312 -0.35 10.72 16.91
N PRO A 313 0.96 11.01 17.03
CA PRO A 313 1.52 12.31 16.62
C PRO A 313 1.45 12.49 15.10
N THR A 314 1.70 11.43 14.34
CA THR A 314 1.61 11.47 12.87
C THR A 314 0.20 11.76 12.40
N ARG A 315 -0.81 11.07 12.99
CA ARG A 315 -2.22 11.32 12.65
C ARG A 315 -2.61 12.75 12.96
N ARG A 316 -2.24 13.25 14.14
CA ARG A 316 -2.57 14.64 14.53
C ARG A 316 -1.97 15.66 13.58
N LEU A 317 -0.69 15.51 13.21
CA LEU A 317 -0.05 16.40 12.26
C LEU A 317 -0.72 16.34 10.88
N LEU A 318 -0.83 15.15 10.31
CA LEU A 318 -1.30 14.98 8.94
C LEU A 318 -2.80 15.21 8.75
N ALA A 319 -3.61 15.01 9.80
CA ALA A 319 -5.04 15.29 9.74
C ALA A 319 -5.38 16.77 9.94
N HIS A 320 -4.62 17.49 10.77
CA HIS A 320 -4.95 18.88 11.13
C HIS A 320 -4.10 19.91 10.38
N THR A 321 -2.83 19.61 10.14
CA THR A 321 -1.88 20.52 9.51
C THR A 321 -1.08 19.85 8.38
N PRO A 322 -1.74 19.22 7.38
CA PRO A 322 -1.02 18.50 6.32
C PRO A 322 -0.05 19.40 5.55
N ALA A 323 -0.39 20.69 5.39
CA ALA A 323 0.44 21.66 4.69
C ALA A 323 1.82 21.90 5.35
N ALA A 324 1.99 21.56 6.63
CA ALA A 324 3.30 21.66 7.30
C ALA A 324 4.36 20.78 6.63
N TRP A 325 3.98 19.56 6.21
CA TRP A 325 4.87 18.66 5.50
C TRP A 325 4.64 18.62 4.00
N PHE A 326 3.43 18.89 3.56
CA PHE A 326 2.99 18.84 2.17
C PHE A 326 2.18 20.10 1.84
N PRO A 327 2.80 21.17 1.29
CA PRO A 327 2.09 22.41 0.96
C PRO A 327 0.87 22.20 0.03
N GLN A 328 0.93 21.18 -0.84
CA GLN A 328 -0.18 20.75 -1.70
C GLN A 328 -0.93 19.54 -1.12
N GLY A 329 -0.86 19.33 0.20
CA GLY A 329 -1.47 18.21 0.90
C GLY A 329 -2.95 18.43 1.20
N GLU A 330 -3.77 17.42 0.94
CA GLU A 330 -5.16 17.36 1.39
C GLU A 330 -5.40 16.11 2.24
N HIS A 331 -6.09 16.29 3.36
CA HIS A 331 -6.55 15.19 4.20
C HIS A 331 -8.01 14.88 3.92
N ARG A 332 -8.35 13.57 3.89
CA ARG A 332 -9.73 13.10 3.83
C ARG A 332 -9.96 11.91 4.77
N LEU A 333 -11.05 11.96 5.48
CA LEU A 333 -11.55 10.82 6.23
C LEU A 333 -12.34 9.90 5.30
N VAL A 334 -11.97 8.62 5.28
CA VAL A 334 -12.68 7.58 4.50
C VAL A 334 -13.71 6.94 5.42
N THR A 335 -14.96 7.18 5.11
CA THR A 335 -16.11 6.63 5.83
C THR A 335 -16.82 5.57 5.00
N ARG A 336 -17.46 4.65 5.68
CA ARG A 336 -18.23 3.59 5.03
C ARG A 336 -19.35 4.16 4.18
N ARG A 337 -19.56 3.54 3.02
CA ARG A 337 -20.78 3.71 2.22
C ARG A 337 -21.80 2.63 2.52
N GLN A 338 -21.33 1.41 2.77
CA GLN A 338 -22.15 0.25 3.11
C GLN A 338 -21.35 -0.73 3.97
N GLY A 339 -22.03 -1.50 4.80
CA GLY A 339 -21.43 -2.57 5.60
C GLY A 339 -20.79 -2.10 6.90
N SER A 340 -19.68 -2.72 7.28
CA SER A 340 -18.93 -2.43 8.51
C SER A 340 -18.13 -1.13 8.38
N PRO A 341 -17.83 -0.45 9.51
CA PRO A 341 -16.98 0.72 9.51
C PRO A 341 -15.62 0.45 8.85
N VAL A 342 -15.11 1.45 8.11
CA VAL A 342 -13.80 1.35 7.44
C VAL A 342 -12.71 1.26 8.49
N GLN A 343 -11.93 0.17 8.42
CA GLN A 343 -10.84 -0.11 9.34
C GLN A 343 -9.52 0.48 8.83
N HIS A 344 -8.53 0.62 9.73
CA HIS A 344 -7.18 1.08 9.44
C HIS A 344 -6.61 0.45 8.15
N ALA A 345 -6.24 1.28 7.19
CA ALA A 345 -5.58 0.87 5.94
C ALA A 345 -6.24 -0.33 5.21
N SER A 346 -7.53 -0.54 5.41
CA SER A 346 -8.27 -1.73 4.99
C SER A 346 -8.69 -1.70 3.52
N LEU A 347 -7.77 -1.36 2.62
CA LEU A 347 -8.05 -1.28 1.18
C LEU A 347 -8.50 -2.62 0.59
N ILE A 348 -8.05 -3.75 1.18
CA ILE A 348 -8.43 -5.10 0.79
C ILE A 348 -9.94 -5.34 1.00
N PHE A 349 -10.54 -4.76 2.05
CA PHE A 349 -11.93 -5.04 2.42
C PHE A 349 -12.87 -3.86 2.17
N HIS A 350 -12.32 -2.65 2.10
CA HIS A 350 -13.05 -1.41 1.91
C HIS A 350 -12.59 -0.65 0.65
N GLY A 351 -12.10 -1.39 -0.37
CA GLY A 351 -11.60 -0.81 -1.61
C GLY A 351 -12.63 0.10 -2.29
N ALA A 352 -13.93 -0.19 -2.17
CA ALA A 352 -15.00 0.64 -2.71
C ALA A 352 -15.07 2.02 -2.02
N ASP A 353 -14.70 2.11 -0.75
CA ASP A 353 -14.72 3.36 0.03
C ASP A 353 -13.46 4.19 -0.22
N PHE A 354 -12.30 3.54 -0.36
CA PHE A 354 -11.03 4.20 -0.70
C PHE A 354 -10.93 4.61 -2.17
N GLN A 355 -11.57 3.90 -3.08
CA GLN A 355 -11.43 4.13 -4.52
C GLN A 355 -11.82 5.54 -4.97
N PRO A 356 -12.96 6.16 -4.52
CA PRO A 356 -13.37 7.46 -5.04
C PRO A 356 -12.39 8.59 -4.75
N PRO A 357 -11.89 8.82 -3.53
CA PRO A 357 -10.93 9.88 -3.28
C PRO A 357 -9.62 9.66 -4.05
N ILE A 358 -9.14 8.41 -4.16
CA ILE A 358 -7.94 8.08 -4.92
C ILE A 358 -8.19 8.32 -6.42
N ALA A 359 -9.30 7.87 -6.98
CA ALA A 359 -9.62 8.09 -8.40
C ALA A 359 -9.69 9.59 -8.74
N GLN A 360 -10.35 10.39 -7.89
CA GLN A 360 -10.42 11.84 -8.08
C GLN A 360 -9.02 12.49 -8.04
N PHE A 361 -8.15 12.02 -7.16
CA PHE A 361 -6.77 12.50 -7.09
C PHE A 361 -6.02 12.21 -8.41
N TYR A 362 -6.09 10.99 -8.94
CA TYR A 362 -5.45 10.62 -10.20
C TYR A 362 -6.01 11.42 -11.40
N GLU A 363 -7.30 11.67 -11.45
CA GLU A 363 -7.89 12.49 -12.54
C GLU A 363 -7.38 13.95 -12.49
N ARG A 364 -7.21 14.53 -11.30
CA ARG A 364 -6.59 15.85 -11.15
C ARG A 364 -5.13 15.88 -11.62
N LEU A 365 -4.35 14.82 -11.36
CA LEU A 365 -2.97 14.72 -11.85
C LEU A 365 -2.89 14.62 -13.37
N LYS A 366 -3.84 13.96 -14.03
CA LYS A 366 -3.91 13.89 -15.49
C LYS A 366 -4.23 15.25 -16.11
N SER A 367 -5.21 15.97 -15.55
CA SER A 367 -5.64 17.27 -16.07
C SER A 367 -4.58 18.37 -15.92
N ARG A 368 -3.78 18.36 -14.87
CA ARG A 368 -2.64 19.29 -14.71
C ARG A 368 -1.60 19.15 -15.83
N LYS A 369 -1.29 17.92 -16.26
CA LYS A 369 -0.35 17.71 -17.38
C LYS A 369 -0.88 18.27 -18.70
N ALA A 370 -2.16 18.10 -18.96
CA ALA A 370 -2.78 18.64 -20.16
C ALA A 370 -2.68 20.17 -20.23
N ARG A 371 -2.84 20.87 -19.08
CA ARG A 371 -2.71 22.34 -18.99
C ARG A 371 -1.28 22.87 -19.06
N GLN A 372 -0.27 22.06 -18.69
CA GLN A 372 1.14 22.47 -18.80
C GLN A 372 1.72 22.22 -20.20
N ALA A 373 1.06 21.39 -21.00
CA ALA A 373 1.44 21.05 -22.37
C ALA A 373 0.70 21.88 -23.44
N ALA A 374 -0.31 22.65 -23.05
CA ALA A 374 -1.04 23.63 -23.86
C ALA A 374 -0.51 25.03 -23.61
#